data_b4836199d95f345545ba6c59f080d721
#
_entry.id   b4836199d95f345545ba6c59f080d721
#
_cell.length_a   1.000
_cell.length_b   1.000
_cell.length_c   1.000
_cell.angle_alpha   90.00
_cell.angle_beta   90.00
_cell.angle_gamma   90.00
#
_symmetry.space_group_name_H-M   'P 1'
#
loop_
_entity.id
_entity.type
_entity.pdbx_description
1 polymer ?
#
loop_
_entity_poly.entity_id
_entity_poly.type
_entity_poly.pdbx_seq_one_letter_code
_entity_poly.pdbx_strand_id
1 'polypeptide(L)'
;MNLGSINSFVLSKREVPGFEQFLKKKRREFALQETSFEKMKQDDKIAEYLENWHVTSQMTGEVKYLNAVQKKEVNKLLQKRYAALQFSMGTGKSLCTLAMAQYRMKYNPVRNIFIVGTALAINNTWEEILEDYQIDFYRIRKREDIKRVQRGQIVLLTINLLTELKREMKKLLRIRCQKVMLIFDESDAITNGSSKRTKAMLSVFRKCRYKVLATGTLTRNNVVEAAPQLELLYNNSIHYLAKNEWIYRFKNGQMEKNRNFFLNQPFPAYKRGYELFSYSYLPKKITVFGLEKANQDIYNASFLDELLEKTVITKNFEEVVGRKIYKIYQETCSFSEREKEVYRIAVKEFDKIRRKYFAACGNARKDSMFRILQQLLLLLKICADPSLAYEYDSNEIPTKVKKAIRLLQMWKYEKVAIGVRRIEVADSYYRYLKQAFPERQIFYITGDKVPCKQRQRIVEKLRKTENGILLSTQQSLSESMNIDDVDKIILPELHYNHAAMEQYYFRFIRYTSRNFKQVVFLIYENSIEVNLLKMILAKEKLNLFMKNQLLENGELYERFGINPQIFSLLMTTSVDQEGKLQIQWGEQKIS
;
A
#
# COMPACT_ATOMS: atom_id res chain seq x y z
N MET A 1 -7.70 2.61 -30.05
CA MET A 1 -7.83 2.17 -31.46
C MET A 1 -6.99 0.93 -31.61
N ASN A 2 -7.61 -0.17 -31.99
CA ASN A 2 -6.95 -1.44 -32.25
C ASN A 2 -6.15 -1.33 -33.56
N LEU A 3 -4.98 -1.96 -33.66
CA LEU A 3 -4.20 -2.03 -34.92
C LEU A 3 -5.05 -2.56 -36.09
N GLY A 4 -6.04 -3.42 -35.83
CA GLY A 4 -7.01 -3.90 -36.82
C GLY A 4 -7.89 -2.78 -37.42
N SER A 5 -8.24 -1.76 -36.62
CA SER A 5 -9.02 -0.60 -37.13
C SER A 5 -8.15 0.40 -37.90
N ILE A 6 -6.83 0.36 -37.71
CA ILE A 6 -5.88 1.20 -38.49
C ILE A 6 -5.65 0.59 -39.86
N ASN A 7 -5.60 -0.76 -39.97
CA ASN A 7 -5.46 -1.42 -41.26
C ASN A 7 -6.71 -1.30 -42.15
N SER A 8 -7.91 -1.21 -41.57
CA SER A 8 -9.13 -0.95 -42.36
C SER A 8 -9.21 0.48 -42.90
N PHE A 9 -8.55 1.44 -42.24
CA PHE A 9 -8.45 2.82 -42.73
C PHE A 9 -7.44 3.01 -43.87
N VAL A 10 -6.46 2.11 -44.00
CA VAL A 10 -5.45 2.14 -45.07
C VAL A 10 -6.04 1.74 -46.44
N LEU A 11 -7.22 1.13 -46.47
CA LEU A 11 -7.89 0.70 -47.72
C LEU A 11 -8.68 1.82 -48.42
N SER A 12 -8.86 3.01 -47.79
CA SER A 12 -9.41 4.15 -48.49
C SER A 12 -8.30 4.95 -49.21
N LYS A 13 -8.29 4.91 -50.53
CA LYS A 13 -7.32 5.52 -51.45
C LYS A 13 -7.12 7.04 -51.36
N ARG A 14 -7.23 7.67 -50.21
CA ARG A 14 -6.89 9.10 -50.03
C ARG A 14 -5.55 9.19 -49.29
N GLU A 15 -4.54 9.67 -49.98
CA GLU A 15 -3.28 10.11 -49.39
C GLU A 15 -3.56 11.33 -48.47
N VAL A 16 -3.58 11.09 -47.17
CA VAL A 16 -3.66 12.19 -46.19
C VAL A 16 -2.23 12.63 -45.90
N PRO A 17 -1.84 13.89 -46.20
CA PRO A 17 -0.50 14.36 -45.91
C PRO A 17 -0.13 14.15 -44.45
N GLY A 18 1.07 13.56 -44.20
CA GLY A 18 1.57 13.25 -42.85
C GLY A 18 0.98 11.96 -42.22
N PHE A 19 0.14 11.21 -42.91
CA PHE A 19 -0.47 9.99 -42.37
C PHE A 19 0.58 8.91 -42.07
N GLU A 20 1.56 8.72 -42.93
CA GLU A 20 2.65 7.77 -42.69
C GLU A 20 3.51 8.15 -41.48
N GLN A 21 3.82 9.44 -41.31
CA GLN A 21 4.53 9.92 -40.13
C GLN A 21 3.71 9.69 -38.85
N PHE A 22 2.39 9.92 -38.93
CA PHE A 22 1.47 9.62 -37.86
C PHE A 22 1.47 8.12 -37.53
N LEU A 23 1.39 7.23 -38.52
CA LEU A 23 1.43 5.78 -38.34
C LEU A 23 2.77 5.33 -37.74
N LYS A 24 3.90 5.82 -38.26
CA LYS A 24 5.24 5.53 -37.73
C LYS A 24 5.35 5.92 -36.25
N LYS A 25 4.86 7.12 -35.91
CA LYS A 25 4.79 7.58 -34.51
C LYS A 25 3.92 6.65 -33.65
N LYS A 26 2.75 6.22 -34.15
CA LYS A 26 1.84 5.34 -33.42
C LYS A 26 2.42 3.94 -33.22
N ARG A 27 3.08 3.38 -34.25
CA ARG A 27 3.78 2.11 -34.13
C ARG A 27 4.91 2.15 -33.09
N ARG A 28 5.70 3.26 -33.11
CA ARG A 28 6.75 3.48 -32.09
C ARG A 28 6.18 3.59 -30.68
N GLU A 29 5.12 4.38 -30.48
CA GLU A 29 4.45 4.51 -29.18
C GLU A 29 3.90 3.17 -28.68
N PHE A 30 3.35 2.36 -29.56
CA PHE A 30 2.87 1.01 -29.23
C PHE A 30 4.01 0.07 -28.87
N ALA A 31 5.06 0.03 -29.68
CA ALA A 31 6.23 -0.81 -29.43
C ALA A 31 6.90 -0.47 -28.08
N LEU A 32 7.04 0.81 -27.75
CA LEU A 32 7.55 1.25 -26.44
C LEU A 32 6.63 0.82 -25.29
N GLN A 33 5.31 0.84 -25.49
CA GLN A 33 4.37 0.39 -24.46
C GLN A 33 4.46 -1.12 -24.20
N GLU A 34 4.75 -1.92 -25.22
CA GLU A 34 4.91 -3.39 -25.13
C GLU A 34 6.30 -3.83 -24.64
N THR A 35 7.31 -2.97 -24.70
CA THR A 35 8.66 -3.28 -24.26
C THR A 35 8.75 -3.32 -22.74
N SER A 36 9.37 -4.35 -22.13
CA SER A 36 9.65 -4.37 -20.71
C SER A 36 10.58 -3.24 -20.29
N PHE A 37 10.44 -2.73 -19.09
CA PHE A 37 11.26 -1.61 -18.60
C PHE A 37 12.75 -1.95 -18.52
N GLU A 38 13.10 -3.20 -18.30
CA GLU A 38 14.52 -3.64 -18.28
C GLU A 38 15.19 -3.48 -19.63
N LYS A 39 14.47 -3.80 -20.72
CA LYS A 39 14.97 -3.71 -22.10
C LYS A 39 14.96 -2.29 -22.67
N MET A 40 14.38 -1.33 -21.96
CA MET A 40 14.30 0.06 -22.43
C MET A 40 15.63 0.79 -22.21
N LYS A 41 16.13 1.42 -23.27
CA LYS A 41 17.24 2.39 -23.19
C LYS A 41 16.73 3.74 -22.74
N GLN A 42 17.63 4.55 -22.19
CA GLN A 42 17.33 5.95 -21.89
C GLN A 42 17.16 6.76 -23.19
N ASP A 43 16.28 7.75 -23.14
CA ASP A 43 16.13 8.75 -24.19
C ASP A 43 16.98 9.97 -23.80
N ASP A 44 17.87 10.40 -24.68
CA ASP A 44 18.86 11.46 -24.39
C ASP A 44 18.19 12.81 -24.10
N LYS A 45 17.11 13.16 -24.83
CA LYS A 45 16.39 14.42 -24.60
C LYS A 45 15.69 14.46 -23.25
N ILE A 46 15.16 13.31 -22.81
CA ILE A 46 14.57 13.18 -21.47
C ILE A 46 15.68 13.21 -20.42
N ALA A 47 16.82 12.56 -20.68
CA ALA A 47 17.96 12.57 -19.76
C ALA A 47 18.47 14.01 -19.54
N GLU A 48 18.70 14.76 -20.61
CA GLU A 48 19.11 16.16 -20.55
C GLU A 48 18.15 17.04 -19.73
N TYR A 49 16.82 16.84 -19.94
CA TYR A 49 15.83 17.54 -19.13
C TYR A 49 15.92 17.19 -17.65
N LEU A 50 16.05 15.90 -17.31
CA LEU A 50 16.08 15.43 -15.93
C LEU A 50 17.39 15.81 -15.20
N GLU A 51 18.49 15.96 -15.91
CA GLU A 51 19.75 16.45 -15.33
C GLU A 51 19.62 17.92 -14.85
N ASN A 52 18.91 18.74 -15.61
CA ASN A 52 18.69 20.14 -15.30
C ASN A 52 17.46 20.41 -14.43
N TRP A 53 16.64 19.37 -14.18
CA TRP A 53 15.41 19.53 -13.43
C TRP A 53 15.66 19.61 -11.93
N HIS A 54 15.12 20.64 -11.30
CA HIS A 54 15.13 20.81 -9.85
C HIS A 54 13.92 21.61 -9.39
N VAL A 55 13.67 21.59 -8.10
CA VAL A 55 12.72 22.46 -7.40
C VAL A 55 13.39 23.04 -6.15
N THR A 56 12.99 24.25 -5.76
CA THR A 56 13.54 24.93 -4.59
C THR A 56 12.45 25.10 -3.55
N SER A 57 12.68 24.60 -2.34
CA SER A 57 11.78 24.82 -1.21
C SER A 57 11.87 26.25 -0.74
N GLN A 58 10.75 26.95 -0.70
CA GLN A 58 10.70 28.32 -0.15
C GLN A 58 10.81 28.32 1.36
N MET A 59 10.35 27.26 2.03
CA MET A 59 10.41 27.14 3.48
C MET A 59 11.84 26.93 4.00
N THR A 60 12.66 26.17 3.27
CA THR A 60 14.02 25.82 3.72
C THR A 60 15.14 26.40 2.86
N GLY A 61 14.86 26.95 1.68
CA GLY A 61 15.85 27.37 0.67
C GLY A 61 16.59 26.20 0.00
N GLU A 62 16.24 24.95 0.35
CA GLU A 62 16.91 23.75 -0.17
C GLU A 62 16.54 23.48 -1.62
N VAL A 63 17.52 23.27 -2.48
CA VAL A 63 17.31 22.82 -3.85
C VAL A 63 17.24 21.30 -3.89
N LYS A 64 16.16 20.74 -4.42
CA LYS A 64 15.94 19.30 -4.53
C LYS A 64 16.03 18.82 -5.96
N TYR A 65 16.84 17.79 -6.16
CA TYR A 65 17.07 17.10 -7.42
C TYR A 65 16.57 15.67 -7.34
N LEU A 66 16.31 15.06 -8.48
CA LEU A 66 16.17 13.61 -8.57
C LEU A 66 17.55 12.97 -8.45
N ASN A 67 17.65 11.86 -7.71
CA ASN A 67 18.88 11.07 -7.69
C ASN A 67 19.05 10.24 -8.99
N ALA A 68 20.22 9.63 -9.18
CA ALA A 68 20.54 8.89 -10.40
C ALA A 68 19.51 7.77 -10.72
N VAL A 69 19.05 7.03 -9.71
CA VAL A 69 18.05 5.96 -9.88
C VAL A 69 16.70 6.56 -10.27
N GLN A 70 16.26 7.61 -9.59
CA GLN A 70 15.02 8.29 -9.92
C GLN A 70 15.04 8.85 -11.34
N LYS A 71 16.13 9.53 -11.75
CA LYS A 71 16.30 10.04 -13.11
C LYS A 71 16.21 8.93 -14.16
N LYS A 72 16.92 7.82 -13.93
CA LYS A 72 16.92 6.64 -14.82
C LYS A 72 15.51 6.07 -15.01
N GLU A 73 14.79 5.86 -13.93
CA GLU A 73 13.46 5.24 -14.01
C GLU A 73 12.40 6.21 -14.51
N VAL A 74 12.46 7.50 -14.15
CA VAL A 74 11.57 8.54 -14.69
C VAL A 74 11.77 8.72 -16.20
N ASN A 75 13.00 8.61 -16.70
CA ASN A 75 13.29 8.62 -18.13
C ASN A 75 12.51 7.53 -18.87
N LYS A 76 12.57 6.30 -18.39
CA LYS A 76 11.83 5.17 -18.97
C LYS A 76 10.30 5.36 -18.89
N LEU A 77 9.80 5.85 -17.75
CA LEU A 77 8.36 6.13 -17.56
C LEU A 77 7.85 7.19 -18.53
N LEU A 78 8.65 8.23 -18.79
CA LEU A 78 8.29 9.29 -19.74
C LEU A 78 8.23 8.83 -21.19
N GLN A 79 8.87 7.73 -21.55
CA GLN A 79 8.75 7.14 -22.89
C GLN A 79 7.42 6.42 -23.11
N LYS A 80 6.73 6.03 -22.03
CA LYS A 80 5.43 5.34 -22.10
C LYS A 80 4.26 6.28 -21.85
N ARG A 81 3.09 5.89 -22.33
CA ARG A 81 1.84 6.61 -22.04
C ARG A 81 1.20 6.16 -20.75
N TYR A 82 1.32 4.88 -20.43
CA TYR A 82 0.66 4.21 -19.33
C TYR A 82 1.70 3.45 -18.52
N ALA A 83 1.85 3.79 -17.28
CA ALA A 83 2.78 3.11 -16.39
C ALA A 83 2.38 3.25 -14.93
N ALA A 84 2.89 2.36 -14.10
CA ALA A 84 2.83 2.46 -12.67
C ALA A 84 4.24 2.61 -12.10
N LEU A 85 4.38 3.55 -11.16
CA LEU A 85 5.58 3.80 -10.36
C LEU A 85 5.36 3.16 -8.99
N GLN A 86 5.91 1.98 -8.78
CA GLN A 86 5.82 1.25 -7.52
C GLN A 86 7.14 1.37 -6.77
N PHE A 87 7.38 2.53 -6.21
CA PHE A 87 8.50 2.78 -5.34
C PHE A 87 8.09 2.62 -3.87
N SER A 88 8.98 2.07 -3.05
CA SER A 88 8.76 1.99 -1.60
C SER A 88 8.47 3.36 -1.00
N MET A 89 7.87 3.39 0.17
CA MET A 89 7.58 4.65 0.85
C MET A 89 8.86 5.42 1.18
N GLY A 90 8.76 6.73 1.27
CA GLY A 90 9.91 7.57 1.58
C GLY A 90 10.95 7.77 0.47
N THR A 91 10.74 7.22 -0.72
CA THR A 91 11.68 7.27 -1.86
C THR A 91 11.46 8.41 -2.85
N GLY A 92 10.57 9.37 -2.55
CA GLY A 92 10.36 10.55 -3.40
C GLY A 92 9.44 10.35 -4.61
N LYS A 93 8.45 9.44 -4.53
CA LYS A 93 7.44 9.24 -5.60
C LYS A 93 6.81 10.53 -6.11
N SER A 94 6.38 11.41 -5.19
CA SER A 94 5.73 12.67 -5.54
C SER A 94 6.67 13.59 -6.33
N LEU A 95 7.95 13.63 -5.97
CA LEU A 95 8.97 14.39 -6.69
C LEU A 95 9.19 13.84 -8.11
N CYS A 96 9.26 12.51 -8.27
CA CYS A 96 9.36 11.85 -9.57
C CYS A 96 8.15 12.16 -10.48
N THR A 97 6.94 12.06 -9.93
CA THR A 97 5.72 12.32 -10.72
C THR A 97 5.53 13.80 -11.02
N LEU A 98 6.02 14.70 -10.16
CA LEU A 98 6.05 16.14 -10.44
C LEU A 98 7.00 16.48 -11.60
N ALA A 99 8.20 15.91 -11.63
CA ALA A 99 9.12 16.05 -12.76
C ALA A 99 8.49 15.57 -14.08
N MET A 100 7.79 14.43 -14.03
CA MET A 100 7.03 13.90 -15.17
C MET A 100 5.91 14.85 -15.61
N ALA A 101 5.17 15.43 -14.67
CA ALA A 101 4.13 16.39 -14.93
C ALA A 101 4.64 17.61 -15.72
N GLN A 102 5.68 18.23 -15.21
CA GLN A 102 6.29 19.42 -15.84
C GLN A 102 6.90 19.10 -17.20
N TYR A 103 7.57 17.94 -17.36
CA TYR A 103 8.04 17.48 -18.67
C TYR A 103 6.89 17.37 -19.69
N ARG A 104 5.78 16.74 -19.28
CA ARG A 104 4.62 16.56 -20.17
C ARG A 104 3.94 17.88 -20.55
N MET A 105 3.89 18.84 -19.64
CA MET A 105 3.37 20.19 -19.96
C MET A 105 4.28 20.91 -20.95
N LYS A 106 5.59 20.81 -20.79
CA LYS A 106 6.59 21.50 -21.61
C LYS A 106 6.71 20.90 -23.02
N TYR A 107 6.82 19.58 -23.13
CA TYR A 107 7.20 18.92 -24.38
C TYR A 107 6.10 18.11 -25.06
N ASN A 108 4.95 17.93 -24.42
CA ASN A 108 3.83 17.18 -24.99
C ASN A 108 2.57 18.04 -25.06
N PRO A 109 1.60 17.69 -25.94
CA PRO A 109 0.35 18.44 -26.06
C PRO A 109 -0.61 18.18 -24.90
N VAL A 110 -0.11 18.24 -23.66
CA VAL A 110 -0.91 18.11 -22.44
C VAL A 110 -1.42 19.49 -22.05
N ARG A 111 -2.72 19.59 -21.82
CA ARG A 111 -3.38 20.84 -21.44
C ARG A 111 -3.66 20.95 -19.95
N ASN A 112 -3.90 19.83 -19.30
CA ASN A 112 -4.13 19.77 -17.86
C ASN A 112 -3.51 18.50 -17.30
N ILE A 113 -3.02 18.60 -16.08
CA ILE A 113 -2.57 17.48 -15.29
C ILE A 113 -3.50 17.35 -14.10
N PHE A 114 -4.16 16.22 -13.97
CA PHE A 114 -4.98 15.90 -12.80
C PHE A 114 -4.17 15.03 -11.85
N ILE A 115 -3.92 15.54 -10.66
CA ILE A 115 -3.35 14.79 -9.56
C ILE A 115 -4.52 14.38 -8.66
N VAL A 116 -4.78 13.07 -8.62
CA VAL A 116 -5.85 12.47 -7.83
C VAL A 116 -5.24 11.60 -6.76
N GLY A 117 -5.77 11.66 -5.54
CA GLY A 117 -5.27 10.86 -4.43
C GLY A 117 -6.26 10.80 -3.28
N THR A 118 -5.82 10.20 -2.17
CA THR A 118 -6.57 10.26 -0.91
C THR A 118 -6.67 11.70 -0.41
N ALA A 119 -7.58 11.96 0.53
CA ALA A 119 -7.70 13.31 1.11
C ALA A 119 -6.39 13.75 1.79
N LEU A 120 -5.70 12.82 2.45
CA LEU A 120 -4.42 13.08 3.10
C LEU A 120 -3.31 13.38 2.08
N ALA A 121 -3.17 12.55 1.04
CA ALA A 121 -2.17 12.76 -0.01
C ALA A 121 -2.36 14.13 -0.71
N ILE A 122 -3.60 14.50 -0.98
CA ILE A 122 -3.87 15.75 -1.69
C ILE A 122 -3.72 16.98 -0.77
N ASN A 123 -4.30 16.95 0.44
CA ASN A 123 -4.33 18.13 1.32
C ASN A 123 -2.99 18.39 2.01
N ASN A 124 -2.31 17.33 2.43
CA ASN A 124 -1.15 17.43 3.30
C ASN A 124 0.19 17.16 2.56
N THR A 125 0.14 16.60 1.35
CA THR A 125 1.36 16.33 0.58
C THR A 125 1.41 17.20 -0.67
N TRP A 126 0.43 17.07 -1.56
CA TRP A 126 0.49 17.73 -2.85
C TRP A 126 0.24 19.23 -2.77
N GLU A 127 -0.73 19.69 -1.98
CA GLU A 127 -1.02 21.11 -1.78
C GLU A 127 0.21 21.80 -1.15
N GLU A 128 0.77 21.23 -0.06
CA GLU A 128 1.97 21.75 0.60
C GLU A 128 3.22 21.74 -0.32
N ILE A 129 3.45 20.67 -1.08
CA ILE A 129 4.60 20.56 -2.00
C ILE A 129 4.51 21.62 -3.11
N LEU A 130 3.33 21.80 -3.72
CA LEU A 130 3.17 22.74 -4.80
C LEU A 130 3.26 24.19 -4.30
N GLU A 131 2.74 24.49 -3.11
CA GLU A 131 2.90 25.79 -2.45
C GLU A 131 4.36 26.07 -2.11
N ASP A 132 5.05 25.12 -1.46
CA ASP A 132 6.46 25.25 -1.08
C ASP A 132 7.39 25.47 -2.28
N TYR A 133 7.09 24.84 -3.43
CA TYR A 133 7.89 24.99 -4.65
C TYR A 133 7.38 26.10 -5.58
N GLN A 134 6.40 26.88 -5.15
CA GLN A 134 5.78 27.95 -5.94
C GLN A 134 5.28 27.50 -7.34
N ILE A 135 4.72 26.31 -7.40
CA ILE A 135 4.15 25.75 -8.63
C ILE A 135 2.67 26.04 -8.66
N ASP A 136 2.22 26.74 -9.71
CA ASP A 136 0.80 27.09 -9.87
C ASP A 136 -0.09 25.84 -10.02
N PHE A 137 -1.14 25.78 -9.23
CA PHE A 137 -2.13 24.72 -9.27
C PHE A 137 -3.54 25.21 -8.96
N TYR A 138 -4.53 24.43 -9.37
CA TYR A 138 -5.93 24.69 -9.07
C TYR A 138 -6.54 23.55 -8.26
N ARG A 139 -7.16 23.88 -7.13
CA ARG A 139 -7.76 22.93 -6.21
C ARG A 139 -9.27 22.86 -6.41
N ILE A 140 -9.80 21.70 -6.80
CA ILE A 140 -11.25 21.44 -6.81
C ILE A 140 -11.68 21.04 -5.40
N ARG A 141 -12.53 21.87 -4.77
CA ARG A 141 -13.10 21.62 -3.43
C ARG A 141 -14.61 21.43 -3.48
N LYS A 142 -15.28 21.94 -4.50
CA LYS A 142 -16.71 21.88 -4.71
C LYS A 142 -17.08 21.86 -6.21
N ARG A 143 -18.37 21.70 -6.49
CA ARG A 143 -18.88 21.52 -7.86
C ARG A 143 -18.61 22.73 -8.77
N GLU A 144 -18.72 23.94 -8.23
CA GLU A 144 -18.52 25.19 -8.98
C GLU A 144 -17.08 25.34 -9.49
N ASP A 145 -16.12 24.78 -8.78
CA ASP A 145 -14.70 24.86 -9.11
C ASP A 145 -14.39 24.17 -10.45
N ILE A 146 -15.17 23.15 -10.83
CA ILE A 146 -14.99 22.43 -12.10
C ILE A 146 -15.07 23.35 -13.31
N LYS A 147 -15.94 24.36 -13.26
CA LYS A 147 -16.13 25.32 -14.34
C LYS A 147 -14.95 26.30 -14.48
N ARG A 148 -14.19 26.49 -13.39
CA ARG A 148 -13.06 27.43 -13.32
C ARG A 148 -11.73 26.80 -13.74
N VAL A 149 -11.68 25.48 -13.97
CA VAL A 149 -10.46 24.80 -14.42
C VAL A 149 -10.02 25.35 -15.78
N GLN A 150 -8.86 25.97 -15.81
CA GLN A 150 -8.26 26.56 -17.01
C GLN A 150 -7.27 25.58 -17.68
N ARG A 151 -6.85 25.92 -18.89
CA ARG A 151 -5.80 25.16 -19.60
C ARG A 151 -4.43 25.55 -19.02
N GLY A 152 -3.50 24.58 -19.02
CA GLY A 152 -2.16 24.82 -18.51
C GLY A 152 -2.00 24.59 -17.00
N GLN A 153 -3.07 24.22 -16.30
CA GLN A 153 -3.04 24.05 -14.85
C GLN A 153 -2.78 22.61 -14.42
N ILE A 154 -2.08 22.46 -13.31
CA ILE A 154 -2.10 21.28 -12.45
C ILE A 154 -3.37 21.37 -11.59
N VAL A 155 -4.18 20.32 -11.61
CA VAL A 155 -5.47 20.28 -10.91
C VAL A 155 -5.44 19.22 -9.83
N LEU A 156 -5.65 19.61 -8.58
CA LEU A 156 -5.73 18.72 -7.45
C LEU A 156 -7.16 18.30 -7.14
N LEU A 157 -7.38 17.00 -6.91
CA LEU A 157 -8.70 16.44 -6.65
C LEU A 157 -8.63 15.22 -5.74
N THR A 158 -9.41 15.17 -4.66
CA THR A 158 -9.51 13.96 -3.84
C THR A 158 -10.40 12.91 -4.52
N ILE A 159 -10.08 11.63 -4.30
CA ILE A 159 -10.86 10.51 -4.84
C ILE A 159 -12.31 10.47 -4.29
N ASN A 160 -12.53 10.98 -3.07
CA ASN A 160 -13.87 11.08 -2.49
C ASN A 160 -14.70 12.10 -3.27
N LEU A 161 -14.17 13.31 -3.45
CA LEU A 161 -14.84 14.36 -4.20
C LEU A 161 -15.03 13.98 -5.69
N LEU A 162 -14.06 13.28 -6.29
CA LEU A 162 -14.22 12.69 -7.62
C LEU A 162 -15.43 11.75 -7.68
N THR A 163 -15.68 10.98 -6.63
CA THR A 163 -16.80 10.03 -6.55
C THR A 163 -18.13 10.78 -6.54
N GLU A 164 -18.21 11.88 -5.81
CA GLU A 164 -19.38 12.75 -5.72
C GLU A 164 -19.62 13.51 -7.03
N LEU A 165 -18.58 14.10 -7.60
CA LEU A 165 -18.63 14.94 -8.79
C LEU A 165 -18.39 14.17 -10.11
N LYS A 166 -18.58 12.86 -10.09
CA LYS A 166 -18.31 11.97 -11.23
C LYS A 166 -18.93 12.43 -12.54
N ARG A 167 -20.17 12.91 -12.52
CA ARG A 167 -20.91 13.33 -13.73
C ARG A 167 -20.30 14.57 -14.34
N GLU A 168 -19.98 15.56 -13.53
CA GLU A 168 -19.41 16.85 -13.92
C GLU A 168 -17.98 16.67 -14.45
N MET A 169 -17.17 15.90 -13.74
CA MET A 169 -15.80 15.57 -14.16
C MET A 169 -15.79 14.80 -15.49
N LYS A 170 -16.74 13.88 -15.69
CA LYS A 170 -16.87 13.18 -16.97
C LYS A 170 -17.24 14.12 -18.11
N LYS A 171 -18.09 15.14 -17.88
CA LYS A 171 -18.40 16.17 -18.87
C LYS A 171 -17.17 17.01 -19.20
N LEU A 172 -16.42 17.48 -18.20
CA LEU A 172 -15.18 18.24 -18.39
C LEU A 172 -14.16 17.45 -19.23
N LEU A 173 -13.96 16.19 -18.92
CA LEU A 173 -12.94 15.36 -19.57
C LEU A 173 -13.40 14.76 -20.91
N ARG A 174 -14.70 14.72 -21.23
CA ARG A 174 -15.22 14.19 -22.51
C ARG A 174 -14.56 14.84 -23.71
N ILE A 175 -14.33 16.14 -23.64
CA ILE A 175 -13.71 16.94 -24.72
C ILE A 175 -12.18 17.00 -24.55
N ARG A 176 -11.68 16.90 -23.33
CA ARG A 176 -10.26 17.16 -22.98
C ARG A 176 -9.40 15.92 -22.79
N CYS A 177 -9.98 14.71 -22.68
CA CYS A 177 -9.26 13.50 -22.27
C CYS A 177 -8.01 13.19 -23.11
N GLN A 178 -8.00 13.51 -24.41
CA GLN A 178 -6.86 13.31 -25.30
C GLN A 178 -5.67 14.25 -25.02
N LYS A 179 -5.87 15.28 -24.20
CA LYS A 179 -4.87 16.29 -23.84
C LYS A 179 -4.67 16.40 -22.33
N VAL A 180 -4.98 15.34 -21.61
CA VAL A 180 -4.89 15.26 -20.15
C VAL A 180 -3.90 14.18 -19.75
N MET A 181 -3.11 14.48 -18.71
CA MET A 181 -2.35 13.52 -17.95
C MET A 181 -3.03 13.28 -16.59
N LEU A 182 -3.16 12.04 -16.20
CA LEU A 182 -3.52 11.62 -14.85
C LEU A 182 -2.28 11.21 -14.10
N ILE A 183 -2.09 11.77 -12.92
CA ILE A 183 -1.24 11.23 -11.86
C ILE A 183 -2.20 10.78 -10.75
N PHE A 184 -2.18 9.48 -10.46
CA PHE A 184 -2.98 8.93 -9.39
C PHE A 184 -2.08 8.46 -8.26
N ASP A 185 -2.00 9.27 -7.22
CA ASP A 185 -1.18 8.99 -6.04
C ASP A 185 -1.95 8.11 -5.04
N GLU A 186 -1.25 7.18 -4.40
CA GLU A 186 -1.80 6.09 -3.59
C GLU A 186 -2.90 5.32 -4.37
N SER A 187 -2.50 4.83 -5.56
CA SER A 187 -3.43 4.20 -6.51
C SER A 187 -4.06 2.90 -6.00
N ASP A 188 -3.51 2.30 -4.98
CA ASP A 188 -4.09 1.18 -4.23
C ASP A 188 -5.43 1.52 -3.54
N ALA A 189 -5.84 2.79 -3.51
CA ALA A 189 -7.18 3.22 -3.11
C ALA A 189 -8.31 2.63 -3.97
N ILE A 190 -8.01 2.10 -5.17
CA ILE A 190 -8.98 1.48 -6.08
C ILE A 190 -8.82 -0.05 -6.22
N THR A 191 -8.23 -0.73 -5.27
CA THR A 191 -8.07 -2.19 -5.27
C THR A 191 -9.39 -2.96 -5.28
N ASN A 192 -10.46 -2.41 -4.72
CA ASN A 192 -11.78 -3.01 -4.74
C ASN A 192 -12.55 -2.61 -6.01
N GLY A 193 -12.67 -3.54 -6.99
CA GLY A 193 -13.35 -3.33 -8.27
C GLY A 193 -14.84 -2.98 -8.17
N SER A 194 -15.51 -3.36 -7.09
CA SER A 194 -16.95 -3.07 -6.87
C SER A 194 -17.21 -1.70 -6.23
N SER A 195 -16.19 -1.07 -5.66
CA SER A 195 -16.35 0.18 -4.91
C SER A 195 -16.81 1.36 -5.78
N LYS A 196 -17.53 2.31 -5.15
CA LYS A 196 -17.96 3.54 -5.82
C LYS A 196 -16.76 4.37 -6.32
N ARG A 197 -15.66 4.39 -5.56
CA ARG A 197 -14.42 5.10 -5.90
C ARG A 197 -13.78 4.54 -7.17
N THR A 198 -13.62 3.22 -7.25
CA THR A 198 -13.09 2.54 -8.45
C THR A 198 -13.94 2.82 -9.69
N LYS A 199 -15.27 2.68 -9.57
CA LYS A 199 -16.19 2.97 -10.67
C LYS A 199 -16.14 4.44 -11.12
N ALA A 200 -15.94 5.37 -10.20
CA ALA A 200 -15.79 6.79 -10.54
C ALA A 200 -14.47 7.03 -11.27
N MET A 201 -13.34 6.55 -10.76
CA MET A 201 -12.03 6.69 -11.35
C MET A 201 -11.98 6.14 -12.78
N LEU A 202 -12.46 4.90 -12.98
CA LEU A 202 -12.52 4.27 -14.31
C LEU A 202 -13.45 5.05 -15.26
N SER A 203 -14.62 5.50 -14.78
CA SER A 203 -15.57 6.24 -15.62
C SER A 203 -15.01 7.57 -16.13
N VAL A 204 -14.18 8.24 -15.34
CA VAL A 204 -13.68 9.60 -15.64
C VAL A 204 -12.33 9.54 -16.37
N PHE A 205 -11.36 8.76 -15.88
CA PHE A 205 -9.97 8.88 -16.31
C PHE A 205 -9.44 7.76 -17.22
N ARG A 206 -10.12 6.62 -17.38
CA ARG A 206 -9.58 5.51 -18.16
C ARG A 206 -9.24 5.86 -19.63
N LYS A 207 -9.85 6.90 -20.19
CA LYS A 207 -9.61 7.36 -21.57
C LYS A 207 -8.53 8.46 -21.67
N CYS A 208 -7.93 8.91 -20.58
CA CYS A 208 -6.89 9.91 -20.60
C CYS A 208 -5.66 9.42 -21.37
N ARG A 209 -4.99 10.35 -22.05
CA ARG A 209 -3.87 10.05 -22.95
C ARG A 209 -2.63 9.57 -22.21
N TYR A 210 -2.30 10.20 -21.10
CA TYR A 210 -1.16 9.84 -20.27
C TYR A 210 -1.65 9.51 -18.86
N LYS A 211 -1.16 8.42 -18.33
CA LYS A 211 -1.56 7.96 -16.97
C LYS A 211 -0.35 7.39 -16.26
N VAL A 212 -0.11 7.89 -15.06
CA VAL A 212 0.88 7.38 -14.13
C VAL A 212 0.18 7.08 -12.82
N LEU A 213 0.29 5.83 -12.37
CA LEU A 213 -0.15 5.41 -11.06
C LEU A 213 1.07 5.40 -10.15
N ALA A 214 1.00 6.07 -9.01
CA ALA A 214 2.04 6.06 -7.99
C ALA A 214 1.51 5.32 -6.76
N THR A 215 2.25 4.32 -6.29
CA THR A 215 1.89 3.55 -5.10
C THR A 215 3.11 2.91 -4.46
N GLY A 216 3.06 2.65 -3.16
CA GLY A 216 4.03 1.79 -2.49
C GLY A 216 3.75 0.31 -2.73
N THR A 217 2.47 -0.04 -2.94
CA THR A 217 2.00 -1.41 -3.11
C THR A 217 0.90 -1.49 -4.16
N LEU A 218 1.08 -2.30 -5.19
CA LEU A 218 0.06 -2.48 -6.23
C LEU A 218 -1.16 -3.28 -5.70
N THR A 219 -0.91 -4.22 -4.81
CA THR A 219 -1.92 -5.07 -4.17
C THR A 219 -1.71 -5.13 -2.66
N ARG A 220 -2.79 -5.26 -1.91
CA ARG A 220 -2.76 -5.35 -0.43
C ARG A 220 -3.00 -6.78 0.07
N ASN A 221 -3.87 -7.52 -0.59
CA ASN A 221 -4.32 -8.84 -0.11
C ASN A 221 -4.22 -9.94 -1.16
N ASN A 222 -4.47 -9.66 -2.42
CA ASN A 222 -4.40 -10.65 -3.49
C ASN A 222 -4.17 -9.99 -4.86
N VAL A 223 -3.78 -10.79 -5.84
CA VAL A 223 -3.43 -10.34 -7.19
C VAL A 223 -4.58 -9.67 -7.94
N VAL A 224 -5.83 -10.03 -7.64
CA VAL A 224 -7.01 -9.47 -8.32
C VAL A 224 -7.19 -7.99 -8.03
N GLU A 225 -6.64 -7.50 -6.93
CA GLU A 225 -6.64 -6.07 -6.58
C GLU A 225 -5.87 -5.18 -7.56
N ALA A 226 -4.99 -5.77 -8.38
CA ALA A 226 -4.32 -5.04 -9.46
C ALA A 226 -5.23 -4.77 -10.67
N ALA A 227 -6.28 -5.58 -10.87
CA ALA A 227 -7.14 -5.49 -12.05
C ALA A 227 -7.75 -4.11 -12.31
N PRO A 228 -8.32 -3.40 -11.32
CA PRO A 228 -8.84 -2.05 -11.55
C PRO A 228 -7.77 -1.04 -11.94
N GLN A 229 -6.55 -1.18 -11.43
CA GLN A 229 -5.43 -0.29 -11.76
C GLN A 229 -4.94 -0.55 -13.20
N LEU A 230 -4.82 -1.82 -13.60
CA LEU A 230 -4.49 -2.20 -14.97
C LEU A 230 -5.58 -1.77 -15.95
N GLU A 231 -6.86 -1.91 -15.57
CA GLU A 231 -7.98 -1.40 -16.35
C GLU A 231 -7.94 0.12 -16.52
N LEU A 232 -7.62 0.86 -15.45
CA LEU A 232 -7.44 2.31 -15.53
C LEU A 232 -6.34 2.67 -16.52
N LEU A 233 -5.22 1.96 -16.51
CA LEU A 233 -4.11 2.19 -17.43
C LEU A 233 -4.49 1.86 -18.87
N TYR A 234 -5.00 0.67 -19.15
CA TYR A 234 -5.14 0.12 -20.49
C TYR A 234 -6.52 0.28 -21.13
N ASN A 235 -7.48 0.86 -20.42
CA ASN A 235 -8.80 1.18 -20.95
C ASN A 235 -9.52 -0.02 -21.56
N ASN A 236 -9.68 -1.06 -20.79
CA ASN A 236 -10.48 -2.22 -21.21
C ASN A 236 -9.89 -2.99 -22.39
N SER A 237 -8.58 -3.18 -22.41
CA SER A 237 -7.91 -3.99 -23.43
C SER A 237 -7.68 -5.41 -22.92
N ILE A 238 -8.38 -6.38 -23.49
CA ILE A 238 -8.27 -7.81 -23.12
C ILE A 238 -6.84 -8.36 -23.23
N HIS A 239 -6.07 -7.86 -24.22
CA HIS A 239 -4.70 -8.31 -24.43
C HIS A 239 -3.78 -7.99 -23.24
N TYR A 240 -4.16 -7.00 -22.43
CA TYR A 240 -3.40 -6.61 -21.26
C TYR A 240 -3.93 -7.21 -19.96
N LEU A 241 -5.21 -7.60 -19.90
CA LEU A 241 -5.85 -8.07 -18.66
C LEU A 241 -6.03 -9.58 -18.59
N ALA A 242 -6.25 -10.26 -19.74
CA ALA A 242 -6.51 -11.69 -19.75
C ALA A 242 -6.15 -12.29 -21.12
N LYS A 243 -4.88 -12.58 -21.33
CA LYS A 243 -4.33 -13.12 -22.58
C LYS A 243 -4.20 -14.65 -22.57
N ASN A 244 -4.63 -15.29 -21.51
CA ASN A 244 -4.42 -16.71 -21.29
C ASN A 244 -5.42 -17.58 -22.03
N GLU A 245 -4.98 -18.75 -22.48
CA GLU A 245 -5.85 -19.77 -23.05
C GLU A 245 -6.81 -20.37 -22.01
N TRP A 246 -6.36 -20.47 -20.79
CA TRP A 246 -7.07 -21.11 -19.69
C TRP A 246 -7.48 -20.13 -18.61
N ILE A 247 -8.70 -20.35 -18.04
CA ILE A 247 -9.22 -19.68 -16.86
C ILE A 247 -9.58 -20.72 -15.80
N TYR A 248 -9.54 -20.32 -14.56
CA TYR A 248 -9.73 -21.20 -13.40
C TYR A 248 -10.89 -20.68 -12.56
N ARG A 249 -11.80 -21.59 -12.18
CA ARG A 249 -12.93 -21.27 -11.31
C ARG A 249 -12.93 -22.20 -10.12
N PHE A 250 -13.12 -21.64 -8.94
CA PHE A 250 -13.30 -22.42 -7.74
C PHE A 250 -14.80 -22.71 -7.55
N LYS A 251 -15.20 -23.99 -7.60
CA LYS A 251 -16.57 -24.42 -7.46
C LYS A 251 -16.62 -25.71 -6.65
N ASN A 252 -17.54 -25.78 -5.68
CA ASN A 252 -17.74 -26.95 -4.82
C ASN A 252 -16.46 -27.50 -4.15
N GLY A 253 -15.56 -26.60 -3.72
CA GLY A 253 -14.32 -27.00 -3.06
C GLY A 253 -13.18 -27.42 -4.01
N GLN A 254 -13.43 -27.47 -5.33
CA GLN A 254 -12.44 -27.87 -6.33
C GLN A 254 -12.16 -26.75 -7.33
N MET A 255 -10.97 -26.80 -7.92
CA MET A 255 -10.56 -25.88 -8.95
C MET A 255 -10.85 -26.46 -10.32
N GLU A 256 -11.79 -25.85 -11.04
CA GLU A 256 -12.12 -26.22 -12.43
C GLU A 256 -11.24 -25.41 -13.42
N LYS A 257 -10.59 -26.10 -14.36
CA LYS A 257 -9.86 -25.49 -15.49
C LYS A 257 -10.80 -25.41 -16.69
N ASN A 258 -11.02 -24.23 -17.22
CA ASN A 258 -11.89 -23.98 -18.35
C ASN A 258 -11.17 -23.23 -19.47
N ARG A 259 -11.58 -23.44 -20.73
CA ARG A 259 -11.04 -22.68 -21.85
C ARG A 259 -11.52 -21.23 -21.79
N ASN A 260 -10.64 -20.28 -22.09
CA ASN A 260 -10.99 -18.87 -22.12
C ASN A 260 -11.71 -18.50 -23.42
N PHE A 261 -13.02 -18.49 -23.39
CA PHE A 261 -13.87 -18.15 -24.54
C PHE A 261 -13.69 -16.71 -25.05
N PHE A 262 -13.06 -15.83 -24.25
CA PHE A 262 -12.85 -14.42 -24.61
C PHE A 262 -11.49 -14.16 -25.27
N LEU A 263 -10.65 -15.18 -25.43
CA LEU A 263 -9.27 -15.01 -25.92
C LEU A 263 -9.20 -14.25 -27.26
N ASN A 264 -10.10 -14.53 -28.20
CA ASN A 264 -10.13 -13.96 -29.55
C ASN A 264 -11.41 -13.12 -29.81
N GLN A 265 -12.12 -12.71 -28.78
CA GLN A 265 -13.35 -11.92 -28.93
C GLN A 265 -13.13 -10.45 -28.53
N PRO A 266 -14.04 -9.55 -28.96
CA PRO A 266 -14.03 -8.19 -28.47
C PRO A 266 -14.09 -8.15 -26.95
N PHE A 267 -13.37 -7.21 -26.35
CA PHE A 267 -13.24 -7.15 -24.91
C PHE A 267 -14.59 -6.92 -24.22
N PRO A 268 -14.97 -7.69 -23.22
CA PRO A 268 -16.21 -7.49 -22.48
C PRO A 268 -16.16 -6.21 -21.67
N ALA A 269 -17.34 -5.69 -21.28
CA ALA A 269 -17.45 -4.58 -20.35
C ALA A 269 -16.64 -4.85 -19.06
N TYR A 270 -16.16 -3.78 -18.42
CA TYR A 270 -15.26 -3.86 -17.25
C TYR A 270 -15.67 -4.92 -16.22
N LYS A 271 -16.94 -5.04 -15.89
CA LYS A 271 -17.44 -6.03 -14.92
C LYS A 271 -17.02 -7.46 -15.28
N ARG A 272 -17.21 -7.86 -16.54
CA ARG A 272 -16.78 -9.17 -17.04
C ARG A 272 -15.27 -9.25 -17.20
N GLY A 273 -14.61 -8.16 -17.57
CA GLY A 273 -13.16 -8.10 -17.65
C GLY A 273 -12.49 -8.28 -16.28
N TYR A 274 -13.09 -7.74 -15.23
CA TYR A 274 -12.64 -7.96 -13.85
C TYR A 274 -12.81 -9.43 -13.42
N GLU A 275 -13.97 -10.04 -13.74
CA GLU A 275 -14.20 -11.46 -13.49
C GLU A 275 -13.19 -12.34 -14.26
N LEU A 276 -12.95 -12.02 -15.52
CA LEU A 276 -12.00 -12.74 -16.37
C LEU A 276 -10.57 -12.66 -15.79
N PHE A 277 -10.14 -11.49 -15.34
CA PHE A 277 -8.85 -11.33 -14.66
C PHE A 277 -8.78 -12.19 -13.38
N SER A 278 -9.85 -12.17 -12.58
CA SER A 278 -9.94 -13.00 -11.38
C SER A 278 -9.80 -14.49 -11.68
N TYR A 279 -10.50 -14.98 -12.69
CA TYR A 279 -10.41 -16.40 -13.10
C TYR A 279 -9.08 -16.76 -13.72
N SER A 280 -8.35 -15.81 -14.28
CA SER A 280 -7.05 -16.04 -14.89
C SER A 280 -5.92 -16.18 -13.87
N TYR A 281 -5.99 -15.40 -12.77
CA TYR A 281 -4.85 -15.23 -11.86
C TYR A 281 -5.18 -15.47 -10.38
N LEU A 282 -6.40 -15.85 -10.04
CA LEU A 282 -6.89 -15.90 -8.66
C LEU A 282 -6.00 -16.76 -7.75
N PRO A 283 -5.33 -16.19 -6.74
CA PRO A 283 -4.70 -16.96 -5.69
C PRO A 283 -5.79 -17.44 -4.70
N LYS A 284 -5.54 -18.54 -3.99
CA LYS A 284 -6.38 -18.93 -2.86
C LYS A 284 -6.34 -17.82 -1.80
N LYS A 285 -7.48 -17.50 -1.21
CA LYS A 285 -7.55 -16.54 -0.10
C LYS A 285 -6.85 -17.12 1.13
N ILE A 286 -5.91 -16.34 1.67
CA ILE A 286 -5.36 -16.60 2.99
C ILE A 286 -6.36 -16.05 4.00
N THR A 287 -6.96 -16.90 4.81
CA THR A 287 -7.83 -16.48 5.89
C THR A 287 -7.06 -16.34 7.20
N VAL A 288 -7.51 -15.46 8.09
CA VAL A 288 -6.94 -15.28 9.44
C VAL A 288 -7.01 -16.57 10.25
N PHE A 289 -7.90 -17.47 9.88
CA PHE A 289 -8.18 -18.73 10.57
C PHE A 289 -7.27 -19.91 10.16
N GLY A 290 -6.41 -19.72 9.17
CA GLY A 290 -5.52 -20.79 8.69
C GLY A 290 -6.25 -22.01 8.12
N LEU A 291 -7.55 -21.90 7.82
CA LEU A 291 -8.44 -23.01 7.45
C LEU A 291 -8.26 -23.51 6.01
N GLU A 292 -7.56 -22.77 5.18
CA GLU A 292 -7.16 -23.25 3.86
C GLU A 292 -5.64 -23.35 3.83
N LYS A 293 -5.10 -24.53 3.49
CA LYS A 293 -3.71 -24.63 3.03
C LYS A 293 -3.58 -23.60 1.91
N ALA A 294 -2.98 -22.47 2.23
CA ALA A 294 -2.74 -21.40 1.29
C ALA A 294 -1.74 -21.90 0.26
N ASN A 295 -2.21 -22.52 -0.81
CA ASN A 295 -1.42 -22.55 -2.02
C ASN A 295 -1.30 -21.09 -2.45
N GLN A 296 -0.12 -20.53 -2.33
CA GLN A 296 0.22 -19.18 -2.77
C GLN A 296 0.40 -19.13 -4.29
N ASP A 297 0.00 -20.17 -5.02
CA ASP A 297 0.20 -20.27 -6.43
C ASP A 297 -0.72 -19.30 -7.17
N ILE A 298 -0.12 -18.38 -7.87
CA ILE A 298 -0.81 -17.52 -8.83
C ILE A 298 -0.91 -18.29 -10.14
N TYR A 299 -2.13 -18.48 -10.62
CA TYR A 299 -2.34 -19.13 -11.92
C TYR A 299 -1.82 -18.24 -13.03
N ASN A 300 -1.25 -18.84 -14.08
CA ASN A 300 -0.69 -18.11 -15.23
C ASN A 300 0.32 -17.04 -14.82
N ALA A 301 1.16 -17.31 -13.83
CA ALA A 301 2.10 -16.36 -13.25
C ALA A 301 3.01 -15.71 -14.31
N SER A 302 3.50 -16.47 -15.29
CA SER A 302 4.35 -15.97 -16.37
C SER A 302 3.69 -14.88 -17.23
N PHE A 303 2.39 -14.99 -17.51
CA PHE A 303 1.66 -13.95 -18.25
C PHE A 303 1.43 -12.69 -17.43
N LEU A 304 1.22 -12.87 -16.12
CA LEU A 304 1.10 -11.73 -15.22
C LEU A 304 2.44 -11.02 -15.08
N ASP A 305 3.52 -11.75 -14.98
CA ASP A 305 4.88 -11.24 -14.89
C ASP A 305 5.25 -10.42 -16.14
N GLU A 306 5.04 -10.98 -17.34
CA GLU A 306 5.19 -10.25 -18.62
C GLU A 306 4.38 -8.93 -18.63
N LEU A 307 3.15 -8.95 -18.10
CA LEU A 307 2.31 -7.77 -18.02
C LEU A 307 2.87 -6.74 -17.04
N LEU A 308 3.39 -7.18 -15.89
CA LEU A 308 3.96 -6.30 -14.87
C LEU A 308 5.28 -5.70 -15.32
N GLU A 309 6.18 -6.47 -15.93
CA GLU A 309 7.47 -5.99 -16.45
C GLU A 309 7.35 -4.82 -17.43
N LYS A 310 6.30 -4.80 -18.24
CA LYS A 310 6.06 -3.71 -19.19
C LYS A 310 5.19 -2.59 -18.65
N THR A 311 4.58 -2.77 -17.49
CA THR A 311 3.60 -1.83 -16.92
C THR A 311 4.11 -1.10 -15.69
N VAL A 312 4.87 -1.79 -14.83
CA VAL A 312 5.26 -1.35 -13.49
C VAL A 312 6.77 -1.23 -13.39
N ILE A 313 7.26 -0.07 -13.00
CA ILE A 313 8.63 0.06 -12.49
C ILE A 313 8.58 -0.07 -10.98
N THR A 314 9.33 -1.02 -10.47
CA THR A 314 9.43 -1.27 -9.04
C THR A 314 10.83 -0.99 -8.55
N LYS A 315 10.92 -0.29 -7.42
CA LYS A 315 12.17 -0.11 -6.66
C LYS A 315 11.88 -0.17 -5.17
N ASN A 316 12.69 -0.95 -4.47
CA ASN A 316 12.69 -0.93 -3.02
C ASN A 316 13.43 0.31 -2.48
N PHE A 317 13.34 0.53 -1.18
CA PHE A 317 13.93 1.70 -0.56
C PHE A 317 15.47 1.71 -0.72
N GLU A 318 16.12 0.57 -0.53
CA GLU A 318 17.58 0.41 -0.58
C GLU A 318 18.13 0.63 -1.99
N GLU A 319 17.40 0.17 -3.03
CA GLU A 319 17.76 0.41 -4.44
C GLU A 319 17.74 1.90 -4.80
N VAL A 320 16.79 2.66 -4.24
CA VAL A 320 16.68 4.09 -4.54
C VAL A 320 17.70 4.90 -3.74
N VAL A 321 17.92 4.54 -2.47
CA VAL A 321 18.81 5.28 -1.56
C VAL A 321 20.28 4.86 -1.72
N GLY A 322 20.53 3.65 -2.23
CA GLY A 322 21.87 3.09 -2.42
C GLY A 322 22.53 2.59 -1.13
N ARG A 323 21.82 2.58 -0.01
CA ARG A 323 22.32 2.09 1.27
C ARG A 323 21.18 1.56 2.16
N LYS A 324 21.51 0.62 3.04
CA LYS A 324 20.59 0.12 4.06
C LYS A 324 20.62 1.08 5.25
N ILE A 325 19.53 1.81 5.46
CA ILE A 325 19.45 2.82 6.53
C ILE A 325 18.50 2.43 7.66
N TYR A 326 17.85 1.28 7.57
CA TYR A 326 17.00 0.77 8.65
C TYR A 326 17.07 -0.75 8.74
N LYS A 327 16.72 -1.28 9.92
CA LYS A 327 16.49 -2.70 10.15
C LYS A 327 15.31 -2.90 11.07
N ILE A 328 14.52 -3.94 10.78
CA ILE A 328 13.40 -4.37 11.61
C ILE A 328 13.92 -5.47 12.54
N TYR A 329 13.66 -5.32 13.82
CA TYR A 329 13.95 -6.27 14.87
C TYR A 329 12.65 -6.81 15.44
N GLN A 330 12.66 -8.06 15.83
CA GLN A 330 11.58 -8.69 16.55
C GLN A 330 12.06 -9.00 17.97
N GLU A 331 11.36 -8.49 18.96
CA GLU A 331 11.54 -8.80 20.36
C GLU A 331 10.34 -9.58 20.86
N THR A 332 10.60 -10.79 21.34
CA THR A 332 9.56 -11.66 21.88
C THR A 332 9.37 -11.44 23.39
N CYS A 333 8.14 -11.64 23.82
CA CYS A 333 7.73 -11.61 25.22
C CYS A 333 6.99 -12.91 25.55
N SER A 334 7.24 -13.47 26.73
CA SER A 334 6.45 -14.56 27.26
C SER A 334 5.38 -14.01 28.20
N PHE A 335 4.17 -14.54 28.14
CA PHE A 335 3.12 -14.16 29.08
C PHE A 335 3.51 -14.50 30.52
N SER A 336 3.29 -13.58 31.46
CA SER A 336 3.27 -13.93 32.88
C SER A 336 2.11 -14.90 33.17
N GLU A 337 2.14 -15.60 34.31
CA GLU A 337 1.07 -16.56 34.63
C GLU A 337 -0.32 -15.89 34.63
N ARG A 338 -0.43 -14.67 35.10
CA ARG A 338 -1.69 -13.92 35.10
C ARG A 338 -2.13 -13.55 33.67
N GLU A 339 -1.22 -13.03 32.88
CA GLU A 339 -1.48 -12.70 31.48
C GLU A 339 -1.89 -13.94 30.67
N LYS A 340 -1.24 -15.07 30.92
CA LYS A 340 -1.52 -16.36 30.30
C LYS A 340 -2.93 -16.86 30.64
N GLU A 341 -3.36 -16.68 31.88
CA GLU A 341 -4.71 -17.02 32.31
C GLU A 341 -5.76 -16.20 31.57
N VAL A 342 -5.60 -14.87 31.56
CA VAL A 342 -6.49 -13.93 30.84
C VAL A 342 -6.55 -14.28 29.35
N TYR A 343 -5.39 -14.51 28.72
CA TYR A 343 -5.34 -14.89 27.31
C TYR A 343 -6.03 -16.24 27.05
N ARG A 344 -5.84 -17.23 27.94
CA ARG A 344 -6.48 -18.55 27.85
C ARG A 344 -8.01 -18.46 27.94
N ILE A 345 -8.55 -17.62 28.82
CA ILE A 345 -10.01 -17.37 28.92
C ILE A 345 -10.54 -16.84 27.58
N ALA A 346 -9.89 -15.83 27.01
CA ALA A 346 -10.29 -15.27 25.73
C ALA A 346 -10.20 -16.26 24.56
N VAL A 347 -9.19 -17.13 24.54
CA VAL A 347 -9.03 -18.22 23.55
C VAL A 347 -10.15 -19.27 23.68
N LYS A 348 -10.50 -19.68 24.91
CA LYS A 348 -11.61 -20.61 25.13
C LYS A 348 -12.94 -20.05 24.64
N GLU A 349 -13.20 -18.77 24.88
CA GLU A 349 -14.43 -18.12 24.40
C GLU A 349 -14.43 -18.00 22.88
N PHE A 350 -13.31 -17.67 22.26
CA PHE A 350 -13.14 -17.71 20.80
C PHE A 350 -13.47 -19.08 20.22
N ASP A 351 -12.98 -20.16 20.81
CA ASP A 351 -13.24 -21.52 20.32
C ASP A 351 -14.72 -21.91 20.42
N LYS A 352 -15.41 -21.54 21.51
CA LYS A 352 -16.87 -21.71 21.62
C LYS A 352 -17.64 -21.00 20.50
N ILE A 353 -17.29 -19.74 20.21
CA ILE A 353 -17.93 -18.96 19.15
C ILE A 353 -17.60 -19.56 17.77
N ARG A 354 -16.38 -20.00 17.55
CA ARG A 354 -15.96 -20.68 16.33
C ARG A 354 -16.78 -21.96 16.08
N ARG A 355 -16.96 -22.82 17.08
CA ARG A 355 -17.79 -24.04 16.96
C ARG A 355 -19.24 -23.70 16.59
N LYS A 356 -19.81 -22.64 17.20
CA LYS A 356 -21.16 -22.15 16.86
C LYS A 356 -21.23 -21.67 15.40
N TYR A 357 -20.20 -21.01 14.89
CA TYR A 357 -20.13 -20.55 13.50
C TYR A 357 -20.19 -21.71 12.49
N PHE A 358 -19.45 -22.80 12.75
CA PHE A 358 -19.45 -23.95 11.86
C PHE A 358 -20.77 -24.74 11.90
N ALA A 359 -21.45 -24.72 13.03
CA ALA A 359 -22.77 -25.36 13.19
C ALA A 359 -23.96 -24.51 12.64
N ALA A 360 -23.76 -23.22 12.40
CA ALA A 360 -24.81 -22.28 12.02
C ALA A 360 -24.95 -22.14 10.49
N CYS A 361 -26.19 -21.87 10.04
CA CYS A 361 -26.58 -21.59 8.65
C CYS A 361 -27.25 -20.22 8.53
N GLY A 362 -27.28 -19.64 7.33
CA GLY A 362 -28.02 -18.42 7.00
C GLY A 362 -27.62 -17.19 7.82
N ASN A 363 -28.58 -16.49 8.42
CA ASN A 363 -28.35 -15.27 9.20
C ASN A 363 -27.58 -15.53 10.49
N ALA A 364 -27.83 -16.65 11.17
CA ALA A 364 -27.12 -17.06 12.38
C ALA A 364 -25.61 -17.23 12.12
N ARG A 365 -25.22 -17.62 10.90
CA ARG A 365 -23.81 -17.70 10.48
C ARG A 365 -23.18 -16.31 10.33
N LYS A 366 -23.93 -15.31 9.84
CA LYS A 366 -23.43 -13.93 9.76
C LYS A 366 -23.21 -13.32 11.14
N ASP A 367 -24.12 -13.54 12.07
CA ASP A 367 -24.01 -13.05 13.44
C ASP A 367 -22.83 -13.71 14.18
N SER A 368 -22.66 -15.02 13.99
CA SER A 368 -21.52 -15.75 14.54
C SER A 368 -20.20 -15.26 13.94
N MET A 369 -20.17 -14.91 12.64
CA MET A 369 -18.98 -14.31 12.00
C MET A 369 -18.62 -12.96 12.61
N PHE A 370 -19.61 -12.11 12.89
CA PHE A 370 -19.35 -10.83 13.54
C PHE A 370 -18.75 -11.01 14.94
N ARG A 371 -19.29 -11.95 15.74
CA ARG A 371 -18.74 -12.29 17.05
C ARG A 371 -17.31 -12.84 16.98
N ILE A 372 -17.01 -13.67 15.97
CA ILE A 372 -15.63 -14.14 15.72
C ILE A 372 -14.69 -12.96 15.49
N LEU A 373 -15.07 -11.98 14.67
CA LEU A 373 -14.26 -10.81 14.42
C LEU A 373 -14.04 -9.98 15.69
N GLN A 374 -15.07 -9.80 16.50
CA GLN A 374 -14.97 -9.11 17.80
C GLN A 374 -13.98 -9.83 18.73
N GLN A 375 -14.06 -11.17 18.82
CA GLN A 375 -13.18 -11.95 19.68
C GLN A 375 -11.72 -11.94 19.20
N LEU A 376 -11.49 -11.94 17.89
CA LEU A 376 -10.14 -11.76 17.34
C LEU A 376 -9.57 -10.39 17.69
N LEU A 377 -10.40 -9.34 17.63
CA LEU A 377 -9.98 -8.00 18.03
C LEU A 377 -9.66 -7.92 19.52
N LEU A 378 -10.42 -8.66 20.37
CA LEU A 378 -10.14 -8.77 21.79
C LEU A 378 -8.82 -9.50 22.05
N LEU A 379 -8.56 -10.64 21.40
CA LEU A 379 -7.31 -11.36 21.52
C LEU A 379 -6.10 -10.47 21.17
N LEU A 380 -6.20 -9.69 20.09
CA LEU A 380 -5.16 -8.74 19.72
C LEU A 380 -5.04 -7.56 20.70
N LYS A 381 -6.13 -7.13 21.32
CA LYS A 381 -6.12 -6.11 22.36
C LYS A 381 -5.38 -6.63 23.61
N ILE A 382 -5.66 -7.85 24.02
CA ILE A 382 -4.97 -8.52 25.14
C ILE A 382 -3.46 -8.68 24.83
N CYS A 383 -3.11 -9.03 23.59
CA CYS A 383 -1.71 -9.08 23.21
C CYS A 383 -1.03 -7.71 23.18
N ALA A 384 -1.75 -6.63 22.90
CA ALA A 384 -1.19 -5.28 22.95
C ALA A 384 -0.96 -4.82 24.40
N ASP A 385 -1.97 -5.02 25.25
CA ASP A 385 -1.95 -4.72 26.66
C ASP A 385 -2.97 -5.56 27.43
N PRO A 386 -2.53 -6.63 28.12
CA PRO A 386 -3.41 -7.49 28.91
C PRO A 386 -4.21 -6.76 30.00
N SER A 387 -3.71 -5.65 30.53
CA SER A 387 -4.39 -4.89 31.56
C SER A 387 -5.71 -4.23 31.10
N LEU A 388 -5.98 -4.22 29.80
CA LEU A 388 -7.22 -3.75 29.22
C LEU A 388 -8.32 -4.83 29.14
N ALA A 389 -8.03 -6.06 29.55
CA ALA A 389 -9.04 -7.09 29.70
C ALA A 389 -9.72 -7.00 31.07
N TYR A 390 -11.03 -7.25 31.10
CA TYR A 390 -11.81 -7.20 32.35
C TYR A 390 -11.30 -8.18 33.42
N GLU A 391 -10.78 -9.32 32.96
CA GLU A 391 -10.28 -10.40 33.80
C GLU A 391 -8.88 -10.13 34.36
N TYR A 392 -8.22 -9.06 33.96
CA TYR A 392 -6.89 -8.71 34.45
C TYR A 392 -6.99 -7.95 35.78
N ASP A 393 -7.11 -8.71 36.84
CA ASP A 393 -7.13 -8.21 38.22
C ASP A 393 -5.72 -8.23 38.81
N SER A 394 -4.88 -7.32 38.35
CA SER A 394 -3.50 -7.18 38.83
C SER A 394 -3.01 -5.74 38.62
N ASN A 395 -2.27 -5.24 39.60
CA ASN A 395 -1.55 -3.96 39.51
C ASN A 395 -0.17 -4.11 38.82
N GLU A 396 0.19 -5.32 38.39
CA GLU A 396 1.45 -5.55 37.70
C GLU A 396 1.47 -4.91 36.34
N ILE A 397 2.59 -4.28 35.99
CA ILE A 397 2.83 -3.76 34.66
C ILE A 397 2.93 -4.95 33.68
N PRO A 398 2.17 -4.99 32.59
CA PRO A 398 2.23 -6.06 31.61
C PRO A 398 3.62 -6.28 31.04
N THR A 399 3.95 -7.55 30.75
CA THR A 399 5.29 -7.95 30.32
C THR A 399 5.76 -7.21 29.06
N LYS A 400 4.88 -7.00 28.09
CA LYS A 400 5.19 -6.26 26.87
C LYS A 400 5.47 -4.78 27.16
N VAL A 401 4.74 -4.17 28.09
CA VAL A 401 4.98 -2.80 28.55
C VAL A 401 6.32 -2.72 29.31
N LYS A 402 6.60 -3.67 30.20
CA LYS A 402 7.92 -3.79 30.86
C LYS A 402 9.06 -3.87 29.85
N LYS A 403 8.87 -4.63 28.75
CA LYS A 403 9.86 -4.72 27.67
C LYS A 403 10.06 -3.38 26.96
N ALA A 404 8.97 -2.67 26.63
CA ALA A 404 9.05 -1.34 26.05
C ALA A 404 9.80 -0.35 26.98
N ILE A 405 9.49 -0.37 28.28
CA ILE A 405 10.19 0.45 29.27
C ILE A 405 11.70 0.13 29.32
N ARG A 406 12.08 -1.15 29.29
CA ARG A 406 13.50 -1.57 29.25
C ARG A 406 14.22 -1.03 28.00
N LEU A 407 13.59 -1.10 26.82
CA LEU A 407 14.14 -0.54 25.60
C LEU A 407 14.32 0.99 25.72
N LEU A 408 13.34 1.70 26.30
CA LEU A 408 13.44 3.14 26.52
C LEU A 408 14.54 3.50 27.55
N GLN A 409 14.81 2.65 28.54
CA GLN A 409 15.93 2.81 29.48
C GLN A 409 17.27 2.63 28.78
N MET A 410 17.39 1.64 27.88
CA MET A 410 18.60 1.45 27.06
C MET A 410 18.84 2.65 26.14
N TRP A 411 17.79 3.27 25.61
CA TRP A 411 17.83 4.43 24.70
C TRP A 411 17.52 5.73 25.42
N LYS A 412 18.01 5.89 26.64
CA LYS A 412 17.69 7.05 27.51
C LYS A 412 18.06 8.42 26.91
N TYR A 413 19.03 8.45 26.03
CA TYR A 413 19.51 9.68 25.37
C TYR A 413 18.97 9.86 23.94
N GLU A 414 18.14 8.94 23.47
CA GLU A 414 17.64 8.96 22.09
C GLU A 414 16.16 9.33 22.04
N LYS A 415 15.73 9.93 20.93
CA LYS A 415 14.31 10.10 20.62
C LYS A 415 13.73 8.75 20.21
N VAL A 416 12.59 8.39 20.79
CA VAL A 416 11.93 7.12 20.53
C VAL A 416 10.47 7.35 20.16
N ALA A 417 10.01 6.70 19.10
CA ALA A 417 8.59 6.66 18.76
C ALA A 417 7.98 5.31 19.16
N ILE A 418 6.77 5.35 19.72
CA ILE A 418 5.96 4.18 20.03
C ILE A 418 4.66 4.30 19.26
N GLY A 419 4.41 3.32 18.37
CA GLY A 419 3.24 3.28 17.49
C GLY A 419 2.27 2.20 17.89
N VAL A 420 1.15 2.55 18.49
CA VAL A 420 0.06 1.65 18.82
C VAL A 420 -1.09 1.78 17.83
N ARG A 421 -1.99 0.81 17.82
CA ARG A 421 -3.13 0.84 16.90
C ARG A 421 -4.37 1.48 17.51
N ARG A 422 -4.61 1.22 18.80
CA ARG A 422 -5.81 1.60 19.51
C ARG A 422 -5.55 2.75 20.47
N ILE A 423 -6.54 3.63 20.64
CA ILE A 423 -6.47 4.76 21.56
C ILE A 423 -6.37 4.27 23.02
N GLU A 424 -7.14 3.23 23.38
CA GLU A 424 -7.11 2.62 24.72
C GLU A 424 -5.71 2.10 25.08
N VAL A 425 -5.01 1.49 24.12
CA VAL A 425 -3.62 1.02 24.28
C VAL A 425 -2.69 2.22 24.44
N ALA A 426 -2.89 3.29 23.64
CA ALA A 426 -2.11 4.52 23.77
C ALA A 426 -2.28 5.16 25.15
N ASP A 427 -3.51 5.24 25.67
CA ASP A 427 -3.81 5.79 27.00
C ASP A 427 -3.15 4.96 28.12
N SER A 428 -3.17 3.63 27.98
CA SER A 428 -2.53 2.74 28.94
C SER A 428 -1.01 2.91 28.93
N TYR A 429 -0.39 2.85 27.75
CA TYR A 429 1.06 3.10 27.60
C TYR A 429 1.45 4.49 28.13
N TYR A 430 0.66 5.52 27.88
CA TYR A 430 0.94 6.86 28.36
C TYR A 430 1.03 6.90 29.90
N ARG A 431 0.11 6.23 30.60
CA ARG A 431 0.12 6.14 32.09
C ARG A 431 1.37 5.45 32.59
N TYR A 432 1.71 4.28 32.05
CA TYR A 432 2.90 3.53 32.46
C TYR A 432 4.20 4.27 32.14
N LEU A 433 4.28 4.91 30.97
CA LEU A 433 5.47 5.67 30.58
C LEU A 433 5.65 6.93 31.42
N LYS A 434 4.57 7.64 31.75
CA LYS A 434 4.65 8.81 32.61
C LYS A 434 5.10 8.45 34.02
N GLN A 435 4.69 7.29 34.53
CA GLN A 435 5.10 6.78 35.81
C GLN A 435 6.58 6.30 35.81
N ALA A 436 7.01 5.62 34.73
CA ALA A 436 8.37 5.11 34.60
C ALA A 436 9.42 6.19 34.26
N PHE A 437 9.02 7.27 33.59
CA PHE A 437 9.89 8.33 33.10
C PHE A 437 9.31 9.73 33.43
N PRO A 438 9.21 10.14 34.71
CA PRO A 438 8.60 11.40 35.08
C PRO A 438 9.32 12.63 34.51
N GLU A 439 10.65 12.56 34.36
CA GLU A 439 11.50 13.64 33.84
C GLU A 439 11.59 13.70 32.33
N ARG A 440 11.15 12.62 31.62
CA ARG A 440 11.27 12.53 30.18
C ARG A 440 10.03 13.08 29.50
N GLN A 441 10.18 13.97 28.54
CA GLN A 441 9.03 14.56 27.84
C GLN A 441 8.35 13.55 26.93
N ILE A 442 7.03 13.34 27.15
CA ILE A 442 6.20 12.44 26.34
C ILE A 442 5.28 13.29 25.47
N PHE A 443 5.42 13.13 24.15
CA PHE A 443 4.57 13.75 23.14
C PHE A 443 3.49 12.77 22.75
N TYR A 444 2.22 13.11 22.97
CA TYR A 444 1.10 12.21 22.79
C TYR A 444 0.21 12.67 21.63
N ILE A 445 0.05 11.82 20.60
CA ILE A 445 -0.73 12.11 19.38
C ILE A 445 -1.72 10.99 19.10
N THR A 446 -3.01 11.26 19.32
CA THR A 446 -4.12 10.38 18.96
C THR A 446 -5.16 11.14 18.13
N GLY A 447 -5.97 10.40 17.36
CA GLY A 447 -6.92 11.03 16.45
C GLY A 447 -8.04 11.80 17.11
N ASP A 448 -8.44 11.39 18.31
CA ASP A 448 -9.49 11.99 19.12
C ASP A 448 -9.02 13.23 19.92
N LYS A 449 -7.76 13.24 20.38
CA LYS A 449 -7.25 14.31 21.28
C LYS A 449 -6.52 15.41 20.54
N VAL A 450 -5.91 15.11 19.37
CA VAL A 450 -5.06 16.05 18.65
C VAL A 450 -5.54 16.27 17.22
N PRO A 451 -6.15 17.43 16.91
CA PRO A 451 -6.49 17.82 15.55
C PRO A 451 -5.27 17.87 14.63
N CYS A 452 -5.45 17.54 13.33
CA CYS A 452 -4.35 17.45 12.35
C CYS A 452 -3.44 18.70 12.34
N LYS A 453 -4.00 19.90 12.41
CA LYS A 453 -3.25 21.17 12.43
C LYS A 453 -2.33 21.35 13.65
N GLN A 454 -2.62 20.70 14.77
CA GLN A 454 -1.79 20.77 15.98
C GLN A 454 -0.68 19.74 16.03
N ARG A 455 -0.81 18.63 15.27
CA ARG A 455 0.17 17.54 15.28
C ARG A 455 1.55 17.99 14.81
N GLN A 456 1.60 18.86 13.80
CA GLN A 456 2.85 19.41 13.29
C GLN A 456 3.58 20.24 14.37
N ARG A 457 2.87 21.05 15.15
CA ARG A 457 3.44 21.79 16.29
C ARG A 457 4.02 20.87 17.37
N ILE A 458 3.37 19.72 17.61
CA ILE A 458 3.88 18.72 18.57
C ILE A 458 5.17 18.08 18.04
N VAL A 459 5.21 17.73 16.75
CA VAL A 459 6.43 17.19 16.11
C VAL A 459 7.56 18.22 16.14
N GLU A 460 7.28 19.50 15.91
CA GLU A 460 8.28 20.57 16.01
C GLU A 460 8.84 20.73 17.44
N LYS A 461 7.98 20.55 18.46
CA LYS A 461 8.46 20.52 19.85
C LYS A 461 9.33 19.29 20.12
N LEU A 462 8.95 18.10 19.60
CA LEU A 462 9.76 16.88 19.71
C LEU A 462 11.14 17.09 19.08
N ARG A 463 11.24 17.75 17.93
CA ARG A 463 12.52 18.06 17.28
C ARG A 463 13.49 18.83 18.17
N LYS A 464 12.95 19.72 19.01
CA LYS A 464 13.74 20.57 19.91
C LYS A 464 14.21 19.85 21.19
N THR A 465 13.72 18.63 21.45
CA THR A 465 14.17 17.81 22.60
C THR A 465 15.32 16.90 22.18
N GLU A 466 16.14 16.50 23.13
CA GLU A 466 17.23 15.54 22.88
C GLU A 466 16.73 14.09 22.95
N ASN A 467 15.85 13.76 23.90
CA ASN A 467 15.44 12.39 24.22
C ASN A 467 13.93 12.22 24.39
N GLY A 468 13.11 12.99 23.68
CA GLY A 468 11.64 12.91 23.76
C GLY A 468 11.08 11.53 23.36
N ILE A 469 9.94 11.16 23.94
CA ILE A 469 9.16 9.97 23.57
C ILE A 469 7.93 10.43 22.79
N LEU A 470 7.78 9.97 21.55
CA LEU A 470 6.57 10.17 20.75
C LEU A 470 5.67 8.94 20.88
N LEU A 471 4.58 9.05 21.60
CA LEU A 471 3.54 8.03 21.67
C LEU A 471 2.37 8.41 20.76
N SER A 472 2.04 7.58 19.80
CA SER A 472 0.98 7.89 18.84
C SER A 472 0.20 6.66 18.39
N THR A 473 -1.03 6.87 17.93
CA THR A 473 -1.69 5.82 17.14
C THR A 473 -1.13 5.81 15.72
N GLN A 474 -0.94 4.62 15.15
CA GLN A 474 -0.39 4.44 13.80
C GLN A 474 -1.14 5.25 12.73
N GLN A 475 -2.46 5.42 12.89
CA GLN A 475 -3.29 6.20 11.99
C GLN A 475 -3.22 7.71 12.20
N SER A 476 -2.78 8.17 13.37
CA SER A 476 -2.79 9.59 13.73
C SER A 476 -1.63 10.37 13.16
N LEU A 477 -0.52 9.73 12.85
CA LEU A 477 0.56 10.36 12.10
C LEU A 477 0.14 10.41 10.64
N SER A 478 -0.16 11.61 10.14
CA SER A 478 -0.59 11.81 8.76
C SER A 478 0.51 11.43 7.76
N GLU A 479 0.13 11.04 6.56
CA GLU A 479 1.04 10.60 5.50
C GLU A 479 2.10 11.66 5.11
N SER A 480 1.85 12.93 5.36
CA SER A 480 2.73 14.05 5.02
C SER A 480 3.78 14.40 6.07
N MET A 481 3.63 13.95 7.33
CA MET A 481 4.59 14.31 8.37
C MET A 481 5.93 13.60 8.19
N ASN A 482 7.00 14.36 8.15
CA ASN A 482 8.38 13.87 8.17
C ASN A 482 8.96 14.02 9.59
N ILE A 483 9.38 12.91 10.18
CA ILE A 483 9.91 12.85 11.56
C ILE A 483 11.23 12.07 11.52
N ASP A 484 12.14 12.44 10.62
CA ASP A 484 13.38 11.71 10.35
C ASP A 484 14.46 11.86 11.43
N ASP A 485 14.22 12.69 12.43
CA ASP A 485 15.08 12.87 13.61
C ASP A 485 14.83 11.84 14.74
N VAL A 486 13.88 10.95 14.58
CA VAL A 486 13.65 9.80 15.47
C VAL A 486 14.28 8.55 14.88
N ASP A 487 15.19 7.91 15.63
CA ASP A 487 15.97 6.78 15.14
C ASP A 487 15.49 5.41 15.68
N LYS A 488 14.72 5.39 16.75
CA LYS A 488 14.19 4.20 17.41
C LYS A 488 12.67 4.18 17.38
N ILE A 489 12.10 3.13 16.82
CA ILE A 489 10.66 2.98 16.66
C ILE A 489 10.23 1.65 17.29
N ILE A 490 9.29 1.70 18.23
CA ILE A 490 8.71 0.52 18.88
C ILE A 490 7.27 0.34 18.38
N LEU A 491 6.94 -0.85 17.93
CA LEU A 491 5.59 -1.24 17.52
C LEU A 491 5.11 -2.40 18.41
N PRO A 492 4.43 -2.10 19.53
CA PRO A 492 3.93 -3.13 20.44
C PRO A 492 2.62 -3.76 19.94
N GLU A 493 2.05 -3.26 18.86
CA GLU A 493 0.80 -3.72 18.30
C GLU A 493 0.90 -3.87 16.79
N LEU A 494 0.72 -5.09 16.30
CA LEU A 494 0.75 -5.40 14.87
C LEU A 494 -0.57 -5.03 14.18
N HIS A 495 -0.50 -4.64 12.93
CA HIS A 495 -1.66 -4.36 12.08
C HIS A 495 -1.85 -5.47 11.03
N TYR A 496 -3.11 -5.87 10.76
CA TYR A 496 -3.43 -6.83 9.68
C TYR A 496 -2.95 -6.41 8.29
N ASN A 497 -2.86 -5.11 8.08
CA ASN A 497 -2.38 -4.53 6.86
C ASN A 497 -0.93 -4.08 7.06
N HIS A 498 0.01 -4.84 6.50
CA HIS A 498 1.44 -4.53 6.53
C HIS A 498 1.72 -3.12 5.99
N ALA A 499 1.06 -2.74 4.88
CA ALA A 499 1.24 -1.41 4.30
C ALA A 499 0.91 -0.27 5.28
N ALA A 500 -0.05 -0.45 6.20
CA ALA A 500 -0.37 0.57 7.21
C ALA A 500 0.73 0.68 8.27
N MET A 501 1.39 -0.42 8.64
CA MET A 501 2.56 -0.37 9.53
C MET A 501 3.77 0.25 8.81
N GLU A 502 4.00 -0.14 7.55
CA GLU A 502 5.04 0.48 6.72
C GLU A 502 4.80 1.99 6.62
N GLN A 503 3.60 2.42 6.35
CA GLN A 503 3.23 3.83 6.34
C GLN A 503 3.59 4.53 7.63
N TYR A 504 3.42 3.91 8.77
CA TYR A 504 3.79 4.48 10.05
C TYR A 504 5.30 4.60 10.22
N TYR A 505 6.07 3.52 10.14
CA TYR A 505 7.50 3.63 10.43
C TYR A 505 8.29 4.35 9.32
N PHE A 506 7.81 4.38 8.07
CA PHE A 506 8.38 5.23 7.03
C PHE A 506 8.12 6.74 7.21
N ARG A 507 7.41 7.16 8.27
CA ARG A 507 7.42 8.58 8.70
C ARG A 507 8.76 8.99 9.26
N PHE A 508 9.44 8.05 9.86
CA PHE A 508 10.75 8.20 10.49
C PHE A 508 11.90 7.84 9.56
N ILE A 509 11.64 7.14 8.45
CA ILE A 509 12.61 6.65 7.49
C ILE A 509 12.40 7.38 6.16
N ARG A 510 13.38 8.16 5.73
CA ARG A 510 13.36 8.92 4.49
C ARG A 510 14.66 8.71 3.71
N TYR A 511 14.65 8.91 2.41
CA TYR A 511 15.86 8.86 1.60
C TYR A 511 16.90 9.90 2.05
N THR A 512 16.45 10.97 2.72
CA THR A 512 17.31 12.02 3.32
C THR A 512 17.82 11.67 4.72
N SER A 513 17.33 10.59 5.36
CA SER A 513 17.75 10.23 6.73
C SER A 513 19.24 9.93 6.80
N ARG A 514 19.93 10.57 7.76
CA ARG A 514 21.38 10.43 7.95
C ARG A 514 21.73 9.25 8.86
N ASN A 515 20.92 9.02 9.89
CA ASN A 515 21.16 8.00 10.91
C ASN A 515 20.48 6.68 10.56
N PHE A 516 21.04 5.59 11.09
CA PHE A 516 20.46 4.26 10.98
C PHE A 516 19.22 4.14 11.88
N LYS A 517 18.12 3.62 11.34
CA LYS A 517 16.85 3.49 12.03
C LYS A 517 16.62 2.06 12.52
N GLN A 518 16.12 1.92 13.72
CA GLN A 518 15.75 0.63 14.31
C GLN A 518 14.24 0.58 14.54
N VAL A 519 13.59 -0.37 13.88
CA VAL A 519 12.16 -0.65 14.07
C VAL A 519 12.02 -1.93 14.86
N VAL A 520 11.40 -1.89 16.02
CA VAL A 520 11.26 -3.04 16.92
C VAL A 520 9.80 -3.44 17.04
N PHE A 521 9.48 -4.66 16.62
CA PHE A 521 8.17 -5.27 16.85
C PHE A 521 8.21 -6.04 18.17
N LEU A 522 7.27 -5.73 19.08
CA LEU A 522 7.10 -6.49 20.31
C LEU A 522 5.97 -7.49 20.13
N ILE A 523 6.25 -8.77 20.34
CA ILE A 523 5.31 -9.86 20.05
C ILE A 523 5.28 -10.83 21.23
N TYR A 524 4.07 -11.22 21.66
CA TYR A 524 3.93 -12.35 22.56
C TYR A 524 4.14 -13.68 21.83
N GLU A 525 5.04 -14.50 22.37
CA GLU A 525 5.16 -15.90 21.97
C GLU A 525 3.84 -16.63 22.24
N ASN A 526 3.56 -17.69 21.50
CA ASN A 526 2.36 -18.50 21.68
C ASN A 526 1.04 -17.72 21.67
N SER A 527 0.95 -16.71 20.82
CA SER A 527 -0.23 -15.87 20.68
C SER A 527 -0.72 -15.72 19.23
N ILE A 528 -1.89 -15.12 19.09
CA ILE A 528 -2.45 -14.75 17.77
C ILE A 528 -1.51 -13.83 16.97
N GLU A 529 -0.62 -13.08 17.62
CA GLU A 529 0.32 -12.19 16.93
C GLU A 529 1.29 -12.97 16.05
N VAL A 530 1.66 -14.18 16.44
CA VAL A 530 2.50 -15.06 15.61
C VAL A 530 1.78 -15.43 14.31
N ASN A 531 0.48 -15.77 14.40
CA ASN A 531 -0.32 -16.07 13.21
C ASN A 531 -0.53 -14.82 12.33
N LEU A 532 -0.71 -13.67 12.97
CA LEU A 532 -0.80 -12.40 12.27
C LEU A 532 0.51 -12.06 11.52
N LEU A 533 1.65 -12.30 12.15
CA LEU A 533 2.95 -12.10 11.52
C LEU A 533 3.16 -13.04 10.32
N LYS A 534 2.75 -14.33 10.43
CA LYS A 534 2.76 -15.25 9.29
C LYS A 534 1.92 -14.73 8.12
N MET A 535 0.73 -14.23 8.42
CA MET A 535 -0.17 -13.67 7.40
C MET A 535 0.44 -12.43 6.75
N ILE A 536 1.13 -11.58 7.52
CA ILE A 536 1.85 -10.41 7.03
C ILE A 536 2.97 -10.84 6.07
N LEU A 537 3.77 -11.84 6.45
CA LEU A 537 4.85 -12.39 5.63
C LEU A 537 4.34 -13.02 4.33
N ALA A 538 3.22 -13.75 4.39
CA ALA A 538 2.61 -14.32 3.19
C ALA A 538 2.11 -13.24 2.22
N LYS A 539 1.54 -12.15 2.75
CA LYS A 539 1.14 -10.99 1.93
C LYS A 539 2.33 -10.26 1.34
N GLU A 540 3.41 -10.11 2.09
CA GLU A 540 4.64 -9.50 1.60
C GLU A 540 5.28 -10.34 0.48
N LYS A 541 5.27 -11.67 0.59
CA LYS A 541 5.72 -12.54 -0.50
C LYS A 541 4.92 -12.33 -1.78
N LEU A 542 3.61 -12.14 -1.68
CA LEU A 542 2.75 -11.78 -2.82
C LEU A 542 3.10 -10.40 -3.38
N ASN A 543 3.31 -9.41 -2.51
CA ASN A 543 3.74 -8.07 -2.92
C ASN A 543 5.09 -8.09 -3.64
N LEU A 544 6.04 -8.91 -3.18
CA LEU A 544 7.35 -9.07 -3.80
C LEU A 544 7.26 -9.73 -5.17
N PHE A 545 6.38 -10.74 -5.33
CA PHE A 545 6.06 -11.29 -6.64
C PHE A 545 5.53 -10.21 -7.59
N MET A 546 4.57 -9.41 -7.12
CA MET A 546 4.01 -8.29 -7.92
C MET A 546 5.03 -7.18 -8.21
N LYS A 547 6.14 -7.18 -7.47
CA LYS A 547 7.29 -6.29 -7.67
C LYS A 547 8.39 -6.92 -8.53
N ASN A 548 8.16 -8.07 -9.14
CA ASN A 548 9.17 -8.85 -9.85
C ASN A 548 10.43 -9.13 -9.01
N GLN A 549 10.25 -9.22 -7.70
CA GLN A 549 11.30 -9.50 -6.74
C GLN A 549 11.02 -10.85 -6.09
N LEU A 550 11.61 -11.90 -6.61
CA LEU A 550 11.61 -13.23 -5.99
C LEU A 550 12.64 -13.22 -4.86
N LEU A 551 12.18 -12.98 -3.62
CA LEU A 551 13.01 -13.17 -2.44
C LEU A 551 12.83 -14.60 -1.92
N GLU A 552 13.93 -15.24 -1.56
CA GLU A 552 13.88 -16.50 -0.82
C GLU A 552 13.30 -16.27 0.58
N ASN A 553 12.72 -17.31 1.17
CA ASN A 553 12.11 -17.22 2.51
C ASN A 553 13.09 -16.69 3.56
N GLY A 554 14.40 -17.01 3.44
CA GLY A 554 15.45 -16.54 4.35
C GLY A 554 15.61 -15.03 4.35
N GLU A 555 15.56 -14.38 3.18
CA GLU A 555 15.69 -12.92 3.06
C GLU A 555 14.49 -12.18 3.66
N LEU A 556 13.28 -12.75 3.52
CA LEU A 556 12.08 -12.21 4.16
C LEU A 556 12.19 -12.26 5.69
N TYR A 557 12.67 -13.39 6.24
CA TYR A 557 12.87 -13.54 7.68
C TYR A 557 13.92 -12.57 8.20
N GLU A 558 15.01 -12.38 7.48
CA GLU A 558 16.03 -11.40 7.84
C GLU A 558 15.49 -9.97 7.82
N ARG A 559 14.72 -9.61 6.79
CA ARG A 559 14.10 -8.30 6.64
C ARG A 559 13.18 -7.94 7.82
N PHE A 560 12.40 -8.91 8.30
CA PHE A 560 11.50 -8.75 9.45
C PHE A 560 12.15 -9.09 10.79
N GLY A 561 13.44 -9.41 10.82
CA GLY A 561 14.15 -9.75 12.04
C GLY A 561 13.66 -11.05 12.71
N ILE A 562 13.11 -11.99 11.94
CA ILE A 562 12.50 -13.22 12.44
C ILE A 562 13.53 -14.33 12.45
N ASN A 563 13.59 -15.05 13.58
CA ASN A 563 14.38 -16.28 13.65
C ASN A 563 13.59 -17.44 13.00
N PRO A 564 14.11 -18.06 11.92
CA PRO A 564 13.43 -19.17 11.25
C PRO A 564 13.13 -20.38 12.15
N GLN A 565 13.96 -20.64 13.17
CA GLN A 565 13.76 -21.76 14.11
C GLN A 565 12.55 -21.53 15.02
N ILE A 566 12.31 -20.30 15.47
CA ILE A 566 11.10 -19.95 16.24
C ILE A 566 9.86 -20.15 15.37
N PHE A 567 9.96 -19.86 14.09
CA PHE A 567 8.84 -19.98 13.15
C PHE A 567 8.43 -21.43 12.88
N SER A 568 9.39 -22.36 12.80
CA SER A 568 9.10 -23.79 12.59
C SER A 568 8.46 -24.43 13.83
N LEU A 569 8.83 -23.99 15.02
CA LEU A 569 8.25 -24.45 16.30
C LEU A 569 6.81 -23.99 16.53
N LEU A 570 6.41 -22.87 15.92
CA LEU A 570 5.11 -22.23 16.13
C LEU A 570 4.05 -22.65 15.09
N MET A 571 4.34 -23.59 14.18
CA MET A 571 3.57 -23.88 12.97
C MET A 571 2.97 -25.28 12.87
N THR A 572 2.71 -25.98 13.94
CA THR A 572 2.04 -27.28 13.86
C THR A 572 0.52 -27.16 13.89
N THR A 573 -0.11 -27.41 12.76
CA THR A 573 -1.53 -27.79 12.72
C THR A 573 -1.58 -29.30 13.01
N SER A 574 -2.26 -29.72 14.07
CA SER A 574 -2.59 -31.13 14.30
C SER A 574 -3.99 -31.43 13.77
N VAL A 575 -4.15 -32.58 13.16
CA VAL A 575 -5.45 -33.16 12.86
C VAL A 575 -5.80 -34.05 14.03
N ASP A 576 -6.98 -33.89 14.64
CA ASP A 576 -7.43 -34.79 15.71
C ASP A 576 -7.81 -36.16 15.15
N GLN A 577 -8.09 -37.11 16.05
CA GLN A 577 -8.44 -38.50 15.69
C GLN A 577 -9.73 -38.60 14.83
N GLU A 578 -10.54 -37.52 14.78
CA GLU A 578 -11.74 -37.42 13.96
C GLU A 578 -11.50 -36.72 12.61
N GLY A 579 -10.24 -36.40 12.24
CA GLY A 579 -9.90 -35.71 10.99
C GLY A 579 -10.18 -34.21 10.98
N LYS A 580 -10.46 -33.58 12.15
CA LYS A 580 -10.71 -32.14 12.27
C LYS A 580 -9.39 -31.40 12.50
N LEU A 581 -9.19 -30.35 11.75
CA LEU A 581 -8.06 -29.43 11.93
C LEU A 581 -8.15 -28.71 13.28
N GLN A 582 -7.23 -29.01 14.19
CA GLN A 582 -7.01 -28.21 15.40
C GLN A 582 -5.99 -27.10 15.12
N ILE A 583 -6.37 -25.88 15.49
CA ILE A 583 -5.45 -24.73 15.42
C ILE A 583 -4.61 -24.77 16.69
N GLN A 584 -3.31 -24.98 16.53
CA GLN A 584 -2.36 -24.79 17.62
C GLN A 584 -1.89 -23.32 17.63
N TRP A 585 -2.16 -22.63 18.73
CA TRP A 585 -1.61 -21.33 19.06
C TRP A 585 -0.30 -21.58 19.84
N GLY A 586 0.83 -21.69 19.13
CA GLY A 586 2.08 -22.13 19.72
C GLY A 586 2.04 -23.61 20.15
N GLU A 587 2.78 -23.98 21.19
CA GLU A 587 2.84 -25.36 21.69
C GLU A 587 1.61 -25.80 22.53
N GLN A 588 0.65 -24.93 22.75
CA GLN A 588 -0.53 -25.25 23.53
C GLN A 588 -1.55 -26.05 22.70
N LYS A 589 -1.63 -27.34 22.98
CA LYS A 589 -2.77 -28.16 22.59
C LYS A 589 -4.01 -27.64 23.33
N ILE A 590 -4.98 -27.15 22.60
CA ILE A 590 -6.30 -26.87 23.13
C ILE A 590 -7.08 -28.20 23.03
N SER A 591 -7.05 -28.98 24.12
CA SER A 591 -7.87 -30.18 24.31
C SER A 591 -9.33 -29.77 24.61
#